data_1d468164313faa346e823489589d5a92
#
_entry.id   1d468164313faa346e823489589d5a92
#
_cell.length_a   1.000
_cell.length_b   1.000
_cell.length_c   1.000
_cell.angle_alpha   90.00
_cell.angle_beta   90.00
_cell.angle_gamma   90.00
#
_symmetry.space_group_name_H-M   'P 1'
#
loop_
_entity.id
_entity.type
_entity.pdbx_description
1 polymer ?
#
loop_
_entity_poly.entity_id
_entity_poly.type
_entity_poly.pdbx_seq_one_letter_code
_entity_poly.pdbx_strand_id
1 'polypeptide(L)'
;MNRRTFIQGLSLLPLSGLAVAAPQAAKKKSATLKVSLNAYSFNKLLNDAIRGRGEGVTLMQLLDFCARNKFDGFDATGYFMPGYPAVPPDSYIDGLRKKAADLGIGISGTGVRNNFTTADAAVRQEGVNHIKQYVEVAARLGAPVIRVFADTQMRAENWESVSKGATRAQVQDWIATNLRECAEHAAKFKVKIGVQNHGDFLKTGQELLTLIKAVGSPWCGPIVDTGYFKTPDPYVDIALVAPTSVNWQVKQSPLGEDSEVPTDLPKLLRIVRNSGYTGYLPIETLSPRGKPYDPYAVVPAFLKELRDAIAQTA
;
A
#
# COMPACT_ATOMS: atom_id res chain seq x y z
N MET A 1 31.16 59.87 -68.83
CA MET A 1 30.88 59.51 -67.41
C MET A 1 30.43 58.09 -67.39
N ASN A 2 31.36 57.14 -67.09
CA ASN A 2 31.12 55.68 -67.15
C ASN A 2 30.89 55.09 -65.75
N ARG A 3 29.75 54.47 -65.54
CA ARG A 3 29.48 53.62 -64.34
C ARG A 3 29.86 52.19 -64.69
N ARG A 4 30.88 51.67 -64.04
CA ARG A 4 31.23 50.21 -64.07
C ARG A 4 30.47 49.50 -62.99
N THR A 5 29.67 48.49 -63.40
CA THR A 5 28.95 47.57 -62.55
C THR A 5 29.91 46.44 -62.14
N PHE A 6 30.05 46.24 -60.84
CA PHE A 6 30.85 45.14 -60.27
C PHE A 6 29.89 44.02 -59.88
N ILE A 7 30.00 42.87 -60.54
CA ILE A 7 29.23 41.66 -60.19
C ILE A 7 30.11 40.79 -59.27
N GLN A 8 29.69 40.68 -58.02
CA GLN A 8 30.29 39.73 -57.09
C GLN A 8 29.54 38.39 -57.15
N GLY A 9 30.24 37.33 -57.51
CA GLY A 9 29.71 35.96 -57.50
C GLY A 9 29.56 35.43 -56.08
N LEU A 10 28.37 35.01 -55.72
CA LEU A 10 28.10 34.24 -54.50
C LEU A 10 28.36 32.76 -54.80
N SER A 11 29.38 32.20 -54.16
CA SER A 11 29.60 30.74 -54.13
C SER A 11 28.73 30.11 -53.05
N LEU A 12 27.78 29.26 -53.46
CA LEU A 12 26.97 28.40 -52.62
C LEU A 12 27.82 27.24 -52.08
N LEU A 13 28.09 27.23 -50.77
CA LEU A 13 28.62 26.07 -50.07
C LEU A 13 27.44 25.11 -49.68
N PRO A 14 27.58 23.79 -49.83
CA PRO A 14 26.54 22.86 -49.39
C PRO A 14 26.55 22.78 -47.85
N LEU A 15 25.43 23.08 -47.21
CA LEU A 15 25.19 22.78 -45.80
C LEU A 15 25.08 21.27 -45.64
N SER A 16 26.15 20.65 -45.13
CA SER A 16 26.11 19.25 -44.62
C SER A 16 25.26 19.23 -43.35
N GLY A 17 24.07 18.72 -43.43
CA GLY A 17 23.19 18.54 -42.28
C GLY A 17 23.81 17.54 -41.28
N LEU A 18 24.31 18.08 -40.16
CA LEU A 18 24.58 17.28 -38.97
C LEU A 18 23.25 16.81 -38.37
N ALA A 19 22.86 15.58 -38.67
CA ALA A 19 21.77 14.92 -37.95
C ALA A 19 22.20 14.72 -36.49
N VAL A 20 21.74 15.59 -35.61
CA VAL A 20 21.87 15.39 -34.15
C VAL A 20 20.98 14.20 -33.80
N ALA A 21 21.59 13.03 -33.60
CA ALA A 21 20.90 11.86 -33.06
C ALA A 21 20.35 12.23 -31.68
N ALA A 22 19.02 12.25 -31.53
CA ALA A 22 18.37 12.41 -30.23
C ALA A 22 18.90 11.30 -29.30
N PRO A 23 19.29 11.61 -28.06
CA PRO A 23 19.73 10.59 -27.12
C PRO A 23 18.60 9.58 -26.93
N GLN A 24 18.81 8.33 -27.34
CA GLN A 24 17.94 7.24 -27.00
C GLN A 24 17.88 7.16 -25.47
N ALA A 25 16.72 7.46 -24.91
CA ALA A 25 16.46 7.29 -23.47
C ALA A 25 16.78 5.85 -23.12
N ALA A 26 17.86 5.65 -22.35
CA ALA A 26 18.24 4.32 -21.86
C ALA A 26 17.02 3.72 -21.18
N LYS A 27 16.52 2.59 -21.67
CA LYS A 27 15.45 1.82 -21.02
C LYS A 27 15.93 1.53 -19.61
N LYS A 28 15.39 2.24 -18.60
CA LYS A 28 15.59 1.91 -17.19
C LYS A 28 15.24 0.43 -17.05
N LYS A 29 16.20 -0.39 -16.64
CA LYS A 29 15.94 -1.79 -16.29
C LYS A 29 14.73 -1.81 -15.35
N SER A 30 13.64 -2.45 -15.75
CA SER A 30 12.45 -2.55 -14.92
C SER A 30 12.85 -3.17 -13.59
N ALA A 31 12.65 -2.45 -12.49
CA ALA A 31 12.93 -2.98 -11.17
C ALA A 31 12.08 -4.24 -10.95
N THR A 32 12.68 -5.29 -10.40
CA THR A 32 11.97 -6.52 -10.07
C THR A 32 10.96 -6.23 -8.96
N LEU A 33 9.68 -6.39 -9.26
CA LEU A 33 8.62 -6.26 -8.26
C LEU A 33 8.72 -7.42 -7.27
N LYS A 34 8.64 -7.11 -5.99
CA LYS A 34 8.70 -8.07 -4.89
C LYS A 34 7.29 -8.39 -4.40
N VAL A 35 7.01 -9.66 -4.16
CA VAL A 35 5.70 -10.08 -3.65
C VAL A 35 5.82 -10.43 -2.17
N SER A 36 4.97 -9.84 -1.33
CA SER A 36 4.88 -10.16 0.09
C SER A 36 3.50 -10.73 0.45
N LEU A 37 3.44 -11.45 1.56
CA LEU A 37 2.18 -11.90 2.15
C LEU A 37 1.67 -10.85 3.14
N ASN A 38 0.42 -10.38 2.98
CA ASN A 38 -0.28 -9.71 4.06
C ASN A 38 -0.85 -10.75 5.02
N ALA A 39 -0.49 -10.64 6.30
CA ALA A 39 -0.91 -11.59 7.34
C ALA A 39 -2.44 -11.74 7.45
N TYR A 40 -3.21 -10.71 7.06
CA TYR A 40 -4.66 -10.74 7.12
C TYR A 40 -5.29 -11.85 6.26
N SER A 41 -4.59 -12.37 5.25
CA SER A 41 -5.01 -13.57 4.50
C SER A 41 -5.28 -14.77 5.42
N PHE A 42 -4.64 -14.81 6.59
CA PHE A 42 -4.80 -15.84 7.61
C PHE A 42 -5.61 -15.36 8.83
N ASN A 43 -6.43 -14.32 8.67
CA ASN A 43 -7.08 -13.61 9.79
C ASN A 43 -7.87 -14.56 10.73
N LYS A 44 -8.58 -15.56 10.19
CA LYS A 44 -9.33 -16.52 11.02
C LYS A 44 -8.38 -17.32 11.91
N LEU A 45 -7.34 -17.92 11.33
CA LEU A 45 -6.39 -18.76 12.05
C LEU A 45 -5.55 -17.96 13.06
N LEU A 46 -5.16 -16.73 12.70
CA LEU A 46 -4.47 -15.80 13.60
C LEU A 46 -5.36 -15.42 14.80
N ASN A 47 -6.63 -15.12 14.55
CA ASN A 47 -7.59 -14.85 15.62
C ASN A 47 -7.88 -16.07 16.49
N ASP A 48 -7.90 -17.27 15.90
CA ASP A 48 -8.09 -18.51 16.65
C ASP A 48 -6.88 -18.77 17.59
N ALA A 49 -5.65 -18.54 17.11
CA ALA A 49 -4.45 -18.60 17.97
C ALA A 49 -4.50 -17.60 19.13
N ILE A 50 -4.82 -16.32 18.85
CA ILE A 50 -4.90 -15.25 19.88
C ILE A 50 -5.96 -15.59 20.95
N ARG A 51 -7.07 -16.20 20.54
CA ARG A 51 -8.19 -16.52 21.42
C ARG A 51 -8.14 -17.92 22.00
N GLY A 52 -7.09 -18.69 21.74
CA GLY A 52 -6.96 -20.08 22.19
C GLY A 52 -8.06 -21.01 21.65
N ARG A 53 -8.52 -20.79 20.42
CA ARG A 53 -9.61 -21.54 19.80
C ARG A 53 -9.08 -22.47 18.71
N GLY A 54 -8.98 -23.78 18.99
CA GLY A 54 -8.57 -24.79 18.02
C GLY A 54 -7.14 -24.60 17.47
N GLU A 55 -6.91 -25.13 16.27
CA GLU A 55 -5.64 -25.00 15.59
C GLU A 55 -5.52 -23.61 14.93
N GLY A 56 -4.80 -22.72 15.59
CA GLY A 56 -4.48 -21.39 15.09
C GLY A 56 -3.07 -21.33 14.50
N VAL A 57 -2.72 -20.18 13.94
CA VAL A 57 -1.36 -19.86 13.43
C VAL A 57 -0.86 -18.54 14.03
N THR A 58 0.42 -18.44 14.27
CA THR A 58 1.09 -17.22 14.76
C THR A 58 1.82 -16.51 13.62
N LEU A 59 2.14 -15.20 13.79
CA LEU A 59 2.97 -14.47 12.81
C LEU A 59 4.34 -15.14 12.62
N MET A 60 4.91 -15.74 13.67
CA MET A 60 6.16 -16.49 13.59
C MET A 60 6.05 -17.73 12.67
N GLN A 61 4.94 -18.45 12.73
CA GLN A 61 4.69 -19.59 11.85
C GLN A 61 4.37 -19.17 10.42
N LEU A 62 3.77 -17.98 10.23
CA LEU A 62 3.56 -17.43 8.89
C LEU A 62 4.86 -17.03 8.20
N LEU A 63 5.92 -16.67 8.91
CA LEU A 63 7.24 -16.48 8.31
C LEU A 63 7.78 -17.80 7.73
N ASP A 64 7.59 -18.95 8.42
CA ASP A 64 7.96 -20.25 7.87
C ASP A 64 7.14 -20.59 6.61
N PHE A 65 5.86 -20.25 6.62
CA PHE A 65 5.01 -20.38 5.43
C PHE A 65 5.49 -19.52 4.28
N CYS A 66 5.86 -18.24 4.54
CA CYS A 66 6.42 -17.34 3.53
C CYS A 66 7.70 -17.91 2.91
N ALA A 67 8.62 -18.44 3.73
CA ALA A 67 9.85 -19.02 3.26
C ALA A 67 9.61 -20.27 2.38
N ARG A 68 8.74 -21.19 2.83
CA ARG A 68 8.37 -22.40 2.04
C ARG A 68 7.76 -22.05 0.68
N ASN A 69 6.96 -20.98 0.62
CA ASN A 69 6.32 -20.51 -0.62
C ASN A 69 7.16 -19.47 -1.37
N LYS A 70 8.40 -19.18 -0.89
CA LYS A 70 9.35 -18.27 -1.53
C LYS A 70 8.85 -16.83 -1.65
N PHE A 71 8.04 -16.33 -0.73
CA PHE A 71 7.71 -14.91 -0.68
C PHE A 71 8.97 -14.05 -0.50
N ASP A 72 8.96 -12.85 -1.09
CA ASP A 72 10.04 -11.89 -0.93
C ASP A 72 9.90 -11.09 0.36
N GLY A 73 8.69 -11.02 0.93
CA GLY A 73 8.39 -10.23 2.11
C GLY A 73 7.15 -10.68 2.87
N PHE A 74 6.95 -10.05 4.02
CA PHE A 74 5.83 -10.28 4.91
C PHE A 74 5.31 -8.95 5.49
N ASP A 75 4.01 -8.69 5.36
CA ASP A 75 3.31 -7.60 6.06
C ASP A 75 2.78 -8.15 7.39
N ALA A 76 3.50 -7.83 8.45
CA ALA A 76 3.22 -8.32 9.80
C ALA A 76 2.18 -7.44 10.48
N THR A 77 0.91 -7.62 10.13
CA THR A 77 -0.21 -6.84 10.64
C THR A 77 -0.24 -6.79 12.17
N GLY A 78 -0.13 -5.58 12.75
CA GLY A 78 0.09 -5.35 14.19
C GLY A 78 -1.00 -5.91 15.10
N TYR A 79 -2.27 -5.90 14.67
CA TYR A 79 -3.36 -6.43 15.50
C TYR A 79 -3.39 -7.95 15.65
N PHE A 80 -2.42 -8.65 15.07
CA PHE A 80 -2.16 -10.08 15.35
C PHE A 80 -0.92 -10.29 16.22
N MET A 81 -0.28 -9.23 16.68
CA MET A 81 0.80 -9.32 17.66
C MET A 81 0.25 -9.58 19.07
N PRO A 82 0.99 -10.31 19.92
CA PRO A 82 0.55 -10.57 21.30
C PRO A 82 0.26 -9.30 22.08
N GLY A 83 -0.86 -9.28 22.78
CA GLY A 83 -1.25 -8.18 23.66
C GLY A 83 -1.91 -6.99 22.97
N TYR A 84 -2.04 -6.99 21.63
CA TYR A 84 -2.72 -5.90 20.92
C TYR A 84 -4.07 -5.54 21.58
N PRO A 85 -4.39 -4.23 21.80
CA PRO A 85 -3.76 -3.02 21.25
C PRO A 85 -2.49 -2.53 21.97
N ALA A 86 -2.09 -3.11 23.10
CA ALA A 86 -0.83 -2.77 23.73
C ALA A 86 0.37 -3.12 22.82
N VAL A 87 1.47 -2.40 23.01
CA VAL A 87 2.73 -2.69 22.30
C VAL A 87 3.26 -4.06 22.76
N PRO A 88 3.61 -4.96 21.85
CA PRO A 88 4.19 -6.24 22.21
C PRO A 88 5.57 -6.07 22.88
N PRO A 89 6.03 -7.03 23.69
CA PRO A 89 7.35 -6.98 24.29
C PRO A 89 8.45 -6.84 23.22
N ASP A 90 9.49 -6.09 23.55
CA ASP A 90 10.66 -5.87 22.69
C ASP A 90 11.26 -7.18 22.16
N SER A 91 11.37 -8.18 23.05
CA SER A 91 11.87 -9.51 22.71
C SER A 91 11.04 -10.21 21.62
N TYR A 92 9.73 -9.97 21.59
CA TYR A 92 8.87 -10.51 20.53
C TYR A 92 9.14 -9.81 19.19
N ILE A 93 9.25 -8.48 19.19
CA ILE A 93 9.50 -7.68 17.97
C ILE A 93 10.86 -8.08 17.37
N ASP A 94 11.90 -8.13 18.22
CA ASP A 94 13.25 -8.53 17.80
C ASP A 94 13.29 -9.98 17.31
N GLY A 95 12.57 -10.89 17.98
CA GLY A 95 12.44 -12.28 17.56
C GLY A 95 11.79 -12.41 16.19
N LEU A 96 10.70 -11.64 15.93
CA LEU A 96 10.01 -11.64 14.63
C LEU A 96 10.92 -11.09 13.52
N ARG A 97 11.60 -9.96 13.79
CA ARG A 97 12.58 -9.36 12.87
C ARG A 97 13.74 -10.32 12.57
N LYS A 98 14.32 -10.90 13.61
CA LYS A 98 15.43 -11.85 13.48
C LYS A 98 15.01 -13.06 12.63
N LYS A 99 13.88 -13.68 12.95
CA LYS A 99 13.39 -14.82 12.20
C LYS A 99 13.13 -14.48 10.72
N ALA A 100 12.55 -13.31 10.43
CA ALA A 100 12.36 -12.86 9.06
C ALA A 100 13.71 -12.74 8.32
N ALA A 101 14.71 -12.13 8.96
CA ALA A 101 16.05 -11.98 8.39
C ALA A 101 16.75 -13.34 8.17
N ASP A 102 16.69 -14.26 9.14
CA ASP A 102 17.27 -15.60 9.05
C ASP A 102 16.65 -16.41 7.89
N LEU A 103 15.38 -16.16 7.56
CA LEU A 103 14.67 -16.79 6.45
C LEU A 103 14.81 -16.04 5.11
N GLY A 104 15.49 -14.89 5.09
CA GLY A 104 15.61 -14.04 3.90
C GLY A 104 14.31 -13.33 3.50
N ILE A 105 13.35 -13.20 4.43
CA ILE A 105 12.07 -12.54 4.20
C ILE A 105 12.15 -11.08 4.65
N GLY A 106 11.90 -10.14 3.73
CA GLY A 106 11.81 -8.72 4.08
C GLY A 106 10.51 -8.39 4.82
N ILE A 107 10.53 -7.37 5.69
CA ILE A 107 9.27 -6.85 6.26
C ILE A 107 8.75 -5.76 5.31
N SER A 108 7.61 -6.01 4.68
CA SER A 108 7.02 -5.09 3.69
C SER A 108 6.14 -4.01 4.31
N GLY A 109 5.67 -4.22 5.53
CA GLY A 109 4.82 -3.30 6.25
C GLY A 109 4.29 -3.90 7.55
N THR A 110 3.53 -3.10 8.26
CA THR A 110 2.68 -3.49 9.38
C THR A 110 1.40 -2.65 9.33
N GLY A 111 0.48 -2.81 10.28
CA GLY A 111 -0.73 -2.01 10.30
C GLY A 111 -1.47 -2.10 11.63
N VAL A 112 -2.17 -1.03 11.97
CA VAL A 112 -2.99 -0.93 13.17
C VAL A 112 -4.40 -0.48 12.83
N ARG A 113 -5.32 -0.61 13.79
CA ARG A 113 -6.67 -0.06 13.71
C ARG A 113 -6.71 1.30 14.37
N ASN A 114 -7.46 2.22 13.79
CA ASN A 114 -7.73 3.55 14.34
C ASN A 114 -9.13 4.01 13.89
N ASN A 115 -9.71 4.96 14.59
CA ASN A 115 -10.95 5.61 14.18
C ASN A 115 -10.78 7.12 14.25
N PHE A 116 -10.58 7.76 13.10
CA PHE A 116 -10.45 9.21 12.98
C PHE A 116 -11.71 9.89 12.44
N THR A 117 -12.77 9.13 12.12
CA THR A 117 -14.04 9.64 11.62
C THR A 117 -15.03 9.97 12.75
N THR A 118 -14.78 9.52 13.97
CA THR A 118 -15.67 9.77 15.11
C THR A 118 -15.68 11.24 15.54
N ALA A 119 -16.84 11.72 16.00
CA ALA A 119 -16.98 13.04 16.62
C ALA A 119 -16.23 13.15 17.97
N ASP A 120 -15.92 12.02 18.62
CA ASP A 120 -15.23 12.00 19.90
C ASP A 120 -13.72 12.30 19.72
N ALA A 121 -13.31 13.48 20.17
CA ALA A 121 -11.93 13.93 20.07
C ALA A 121 -10.96 13.08 20.93
N ALA A 122 -11.42 12.54 22.07
CA ALA A 122 -10.59 11.69 22.92
C ALA A 122 -10.24 10.38 22.21
N VAL A 123 -11.22 9.74 21.56
CA VAL A 123 -11.00 8.52 20.75
C VAL A 123 -10.04 8.79 19.60
N ARG A 124 -10.15 9.95 18.94
CA ARG A 124 -9.19 10.31 17.89
C ARG A 124 -7.77 10.48 18.44
N GLN A 125 -7.62 11.13 19.60
CA GLN A 125 -6.32 11.33 20.24
C GLN A 125 -5.70 10.00 20.73
N GLU A 126 -6.52 9.09 21.26
CA GLU A 126 -6.07 7.73 21.58
C GLU A 126 -5.55 7.01 20.33
N GLY A 127 -6.23 7.15 19.19
CA GLY A 127 -5.80 6.64 17.90
C GLY A 127 -4.46 7.20 17.46
N VAL A 128 -4.22 8.51 17.65
CA VAL A 128 -2.90 9.15 17.36
C VAL A 128 -1.81 8.55 18.25
N ASN A 129 -2.05 8.44 19.56
CA ASN A 129 -1.08 7.90 20.51
C ASN A 129 -0.75 6.43 20.18
N HIS A 130 -1.77 5.64 19.86
CA HIS A 130 -1.62 4.25 19.42
C HIS A 130 -0.78 4.12 18.15
N ILE A 131 -1.06 4.93 17.13
CA ILE A 131 -0.27 4.92 15.89
C ILE A 131 1.19 5.30 16.17
N LYS A 132 1.45 6.33 16.99
CA LYS A 132 2.82 6.72 17.36
C LYS A 132 3.60 5.59 18.01
N GLN A 133 3.00 4.87 18.96
CA GLN A 133 3.62 3.71 19.59
C GLN A 133 3.94 2.61 18.55
N TYR A 134 3.03 2.35 17.63
CA TYR A 134 3.24 1.34 16.59
C TYR A 134 4.14 1.81 15.44
N VAL A 135 4.38 3.10 15.27
CA VAL A 135 5.48 3.61 14.43
C VAL A 135 6.83 3.16 14.96
N GLU A 136 7.01 3.19 16.29
CA GLU A 136 8.25 2.71 16.93
C GLU A 136 8.40 1.19 16.80
N VAL A 137 7.28 0.44 16.94
CA VAL A 137 7.25 -1.00 16.64
C VAL A 137 7.62 -1.27 15.18
N ALA A 138 7.05 -0.51 14.23
CA ALA A 138 7.36 -0.64 12.81
C ALA A 138 8.84 -0.39 12.52
N ALA A 139 9.41 0.65 13.09
CA ALA A 139 10.83 0.96 12.96
C ALA A 139 11.72 -0.16 13.49
N ARG A 140 11.42 -0.67 14.69
CA ARG A 140 12.17 -1.77 15.30
C ARG A 140 12.06 -3.07 14.51
N LEU A 141 10.89 -3.35 13.96
CA LEU A 141 10.63 -4.49 13.10
C LEU A 141 11.35 -4.38 11.74
N GLY A 142 11.70 -3.16 11.32
CA GLY A 142 12.25 -2.87 10.01
C GLY A 142 11.18 -2.69 8.91
N ALA A 143 9.93 -2.41 9.31
CA ALA A 143 8.84 -2.13 8.38
C ALA A 143 8.94 -0.69 7.85
N PRO A 144 8.96 -0.46 6.54
CA PRO A 144 9.07 0.88 5.95
C PRO A 144 7.78 1.69 6.04
N VAL A 145 6.65 1.04 6.31
CA VAL A 145 5.33 1.66 6.33
C VAL A 145 4.44 1.02 7.39
N ILE A 146 3.65 1.86 8.06
CA ILE A 146 2.55 1.44 8.92
C ILE A 146 1.23 1.83 8.26
N ARG A 147 0.36 0.85 8.06
CA ARG A 147 -0.99 1.05 7.52
C ARG A 147 -1.94 1.56 8.60
N VAL A 148 -2.68 2.60 8.23
CA VAL A 148 -3.74 3.22 9.01
C VAL A 148 -4.99 3.43 8.17
N PHE A 149 -6.11 3.76 8.79
CA PHE A 149 -7.40 3.91 8.13
C PHE A 149 -7.94 5.33 8.25
N ALA A 150 -8.76 5.70 7.26
CA ALA A 150 -9.64 6.86 7.30
C ALA A 150 -11.12 6.45 7.49
N ASP A 151 -11.36 5.31 8.10
CA ASP A 151 -12.68 4.69 8.30
C ASP A 151 -13.01 4.56 9.78
N THR A 152 -14.26 4.19 10.10
CA THR A 152 -14.68 3.92 11.47
C THR A 152 -14.03 2.68 12.07
N GLN A 153 -13.69 1.70 11.25
CA GLN A 153 -13.25 0.35 11.65
C GLN A 153 -14.27 -0.41 12.53
N MET A 154 -15.52 0.05 12.56
CA MET A 154 -16.64 -0.54 13.29
C MET A 154 -17.57 -1.28 12.31
N ARG A 155 -17.78 -2.59 12.48
CA ARG A 155 -18.51 -3.42 11.51
C ARG A 155 -19.96 -2.99 11.24
N ALA A 156 -20.63 -2.40 12.21
CA ALA A 156 -22.04 -2.04 12.13
C ALA A 156 -22.27 -0.55 11.86
N GLU A 157 -21.20 0.24 11.71
CA GLU A 157 -21.26 1.69 11.60
C GLU A 157 -20.48 2.15 10.38
N ASN A 158 -20.78 3.35 9.93
CA ASN A 158 -20.07 4.07 8.88
C ASN A 158 -19.61 5.43 9.41
N TRP A 159 -18.81 6.15 8.63
CA TRP A 159 -18.27 7.44 9.02
C TRP A 159 -19.39 8.45 9.32
N GLU A 160 -20.52 8.41 8.58
CA GLU A 160 -21.66 9.31 8.80
C GLU A 160 -22.28 9.12 10.19
N SER A 161 -22.45 7.86 10.61
CA SER A 161 -23.07 7.55 11.91
C SER A 161 -22.19 7.95 13.10
N VAL A 162 -20.87 7.74 13.02
CA VAL A 162 -19.95 8.03 14.12
C VAL A 162 -19.54 9.49 14.19
N SER A 163 -19.67 10.25 13.09
CA SER A 163 -19.36 11.68 13.03
C SER A 163 -20.47 12.57 13.62
N LYS A 164 -21.63 11.98 13.98
CA LYS A 164 -22.75 12.66 14.65
C LYS A 164 -23.19 13.95 13.94
N GLY A 165 -23.34 13.90 12.63
CA GLY A 165 -23.84 15.02 11.82
C GLY A 165 -22.75 16.02 11.39
N ALA A 166 -21.47 15.75 11.64
CA ALA A 166 -20.41 16.54 11.06
C ALA A 166 -20.40 16.41 9.53
N THR A 167 -20.09 17.51 8.85
CA THR A 167 -19.94 17.50 7.40
C THR A 167 -18.72 16.68 6.97
N ARG A 168 -18.73 16.16 5.74
CA ARG A 168 -17.58 15.46 5.18
C ARG A 168 -16.29 16.29 5.26
N ALA A 169 -16.36 17.59 5.04
CA ALA A 169 -15.22 18.49 5.15
C ALA A 169 -14.64 18.54 6.57
N GLN A 170 -15.51 18.62 7.59
CA GLN A 170 -15.09 18.59 8.99
C GLN A 170 -14.44 17.26 9.35
N VAL A 171 -15.01 16.13 8.91
CA VAL A 171 -14.43 14.80 9.15
C VAL A 171 -13.08 14.65 8.43
N GLN A 172 -12.95 15.14 7.19
CA GLN A 172 -11.68 15.16 6.48
C GLN A 172 -10.61 15.97 7.22
N ASP A 173 -10.97 17.12 7.79
CA ASP A 173 -10.09 17.95 8.60
C ASP A 173 -9.60 17.22 9.87
N TRP A 174 -10.50 16.51 10.55
CA TRP A 174 -10.11 15.68 11.69
C TRP A 174 -9.11 14.61 11.30
N ILE A 175 -9.39 13.87 10.23
CA ILE A 175 -8.50 12.82 9.74
C ILE A 175 -7.14 13.41 9.34
N ALA A 176 -7.14 14.50 8.54
CA ALA A 176 -5.91 15.11 8.05
C ALA A 176 -5.03 15.66 9.19
N THR A 177 -5.63 16.27 10.20
CA THR A 177 -4.93 16.81 11.37
C THR A 177 -4.28 15.68 12.17
N ASN A 178 -5.02 14.62 12.48
CA ASN A 178 -4.50 13.48 13.24
C ASN A 178 -3.41 12.72 12.45
N LEU A 179 -3.59 12.54 11.14
CA LEU A 179 -2.58 11.90 10.29
C LEU A 179 -1.31 12.75 10.16
N ARG A 180 -1.41 14.08 10.13
CA ARG A 180 -0.24 14.97 10.12
C ARG A 180 0.60 14.80 11.37
N GLU A 181 -0.04 14.78 12.54
CA GLU A 181 0.64 14.54 13.82
C GLU A 181 1.32 13.15 13.87
N CYS A 182 0.67 12.13 13.35
CA CYS A 182 1.27 10.80 13.20
C CYS A 182 2.47 10.83 12.23
N ALA A 183 2.36 11.53 11.11
CA ALA A 183 3.40 11.62 10.09
C ALA A 183 4.64 12.39 10.58
N GLU A 184 4.45 13.44 11.37
CA GLU A 184 5.55 14.19 12.04
C GLU A 184 6.33 13.30 13.01
N HIS A 185 5.63 12.43 13.75
CA HIS A 185 6.28 11.44 14.60
C HIS A 185 7.03 10.39 13.78
N ALA A 186 6.36 9.83 12.77
CA ALA A 186 6.88 8.79 11.90
C ALA A 186 8.14 9.22 11.13
N ALA A 187 8.26 10.51 10.79
CA ALA A 187 9.45 11.10 10.18
C ALA A 187 10.72 10.84 10.97
N LYS A 188 10.64 10.89 12.31
CA LYS A 188 11.78 10.69 13.22
C LYS A 188 12.32 9.25 13.16
N PHE A 189 11.45 8.32 12.82
CA PHE A 189 11.75 6.89 12.72
C PHE A 189 11.93 6.40 11.27
N LYS A 190 11.80 7.30 10.28
CA LYS A 190 11.88 6.98 8.85
C LYS A 190 10.85 5.94 8.40
N VAL A 191 9.68 5.93 9.04
CA VAL A 191 8.53 5.08 8.70
C VAL A 191 7.47 5.93 8.00
N LYS A 192 6.85 5.43 6.94
CA LYS A 192 5.72 6.11 6.28
C LYS A 192 4.41 5.77 6.96
N ILE A 193 3.52 6.75 7.09
CA ILE A 193 2.11 6.52 7.39
C ILE A 193 1.42 6.20 6.07
N GLY A 194 0.91 4.98 5.94
CA GLY A 194 0.19 4.54 4.74
C GLY A 194 -1.32 4.55 4.99
N VAL A 195 -2.05 5.41 4.28
CA VAL A 195 -3.52 5.50 4.39
C VAL A 195 -4.16 4.59 3.36
N GLN A 196 -4.91 3.59 3.81
CA GLN A 196 -5.60 2.64 2.94
C GLN A 196 -6.98 3.18 2.51
N ASN A 197 -7.30 3.08 1.21
CA ASN A 197 -8.70 3.13 0.77
C ASN A 197 -9.41 1.85 1.24
N HIS A 198 -10.49 1.99 2.00
CA HIS A 198 -11.16 0.82 2.60
C HIS A 198 -12.68 0.81 2.39
N GLY A 199 -13.20 1.76 1.59
CA GLY A 199 -14.57 1.76 1.07
C GLY A 199 -15.63 2.38 1.96
N ASP A 200 -15.28 2.97 3.10
CA ASP A 200 -16.20 3.76 3.95
C ASP A 200 -16.05 5.26 3.64
N PHE A 201 -15.09 5.95 4.24
CA PHE A 201 -14.85 7.38 3.98
C PHE A 201 -14.12 7.61 2.64
N LEU A 202 -13.21 6.71 2.28
CA LEU A 202 -12.44 6.78 1.04
C LEU A 202 -12.92 5.70 0.05
N LYS A 203 -13.76 6.10 -0.90
CA LYS A 203 -14.34 5.22 -1.92
C LYS A 203 -13.67 5.34 -3.28
N THR A 204 -13.03 6.49 -3.56
CA THR A 204 -12.41 6.82 -4.84
C THR A 204 -10.95 7.22 -4.69
N GLY A 205 -10.18 7.12 -5.77
CA GLY A 205 -8.79 7.58 -5.79
C GLY A 205 -8.66 9.07 -5.58
N GLN A 206 -9.61 9.86 -6.10
CA GLN A 206 -9.63 11.31 -5.92
C GLN A 206 -9.84 11.70 -4.45
N GLU A 207 -10.71 11.01 -3.73
CA GLU A 207 -10.93 11.26 -2.29
C GLU A 207 -9.67 10.95 -1.49
N LEU A 208 -9.01 9.82 -1.78
CA LEU A 208 -7.75 9.45 -1.14
C LEU A 208 -6.65 10.49 -1.40
N LEU A 209 -6.43 10.91 -2.65
CA LEU A 209 -5.43 11.91 -2.99
C LEU A 209 -5.74 13.29 -2.37
N THR A 210 -7.02 13.66 -2.28
CA THR A 210 -7.46 14.89 -1.63
C THR A 210 -7.11 14.88 -0.14
N LEU A 211 -7.34 13.75 0.54
CA LEU A 211 -6.95 13.58 1.94
C LEU A 211 -5.43 13.64 2.11
N ILE A 212 -4.65 12.91 1.31
CA ILE A 212 -3.18 12.94 1.38
C ILE A 212 -2.63 14.35 1.16
N LYS A 213 -3.19 15.09 0.21
CA LYS A 213 -2.84 16.51 -0.01
C LYS A 213 -3.17 17.37 1.21
N ALA A 214 -4.30 17.16 1.87
CA ALA A 214 -4.68 17.88 3.08
C ALA A 214 -3.76 17.55 4.28
N VAL A 215 -3.24 16.33 4.39
CA VAL A 215 -2.20 15.96 5.38
C VAL A 215 -0.93 16.77 5.14
N GLY A 216 -0.49 16.93 3.90
CA GLY A 216 0.62 17.81 3.53
C GLY A 216 2.00 17.35 4.04
N SER A 217 2.21 16.05 4.27
CA SER A 217 3.47 15.52 4.77
C SER A 217 4.09 14.50 3.79
N PRO A 218 5.39 14.58 3.50
CA PRO A 218 6.08 13.58 2.69
C PRO A 218 6.18 12.21 3.39
N TRP A 219 5.85 12.15 4.67
CA TRP A 219 5.83 10.92 5.48
C TRP A 219 4.45 10.28 5.54
N CYS A 220 3.46 10.81 4.82
CA CYS A 220 2.15 10.21 4.65
C CYS A 220 1.88 10.01 3.16
N GLY A 221 1.35 8.84 2.81
CA GLY A 221 1.02 8.51 1.42
C GLY A 221 -0.05 7.43 1.32
N PRO A 222 -0.59 7.19 0.12
CA PRO A 222 -1.64 6.20 -0.06
C PRO A 222 -1.11 4.77 -0.03
N ILE A 223 -1.87 3.86 0.56
CA ILE A 223 -1.82 2.43 0.27
C ILE A 223 -2.93 2.13 -0.73
N VAL A 224 -2.55 1.54 -1.86
CA VAL A 224 -3.52 1.13 -2.89
C VAL A 224 -4.06 -0.25 -2.52
N ASP A 225 -5.28 -0.31 -2.01
CA ASP A 225 -6.02 -1.56 -1.88
C ASP A 225 -6.88 -1.77 -3.14
N THR A 226 -6.54 -2.79 -3.91
CA THR A 226 -7.19 -3.03 -5.21
C THR A 226 -8.63 -3.51 -5.09
N GLY A 227 -9.07 -3.93 -3.89
CA GLY A 227 -10.41 -4.44 -3.63
C GLY A 227 -11.42 -3.40 -3.16
N TYR A 228 -10.99 -2.20 -2.76
CA TYR A 228 -11.86 -1.27 -2.04
C TYR A 228 -12.14 0.08 -2.73
N PHE A 229 -11.75 0.27 -3.96
CA PHE A 229 -12.30 1.37 -4.75
C PHE A 229 -13.73 1.05 -5.18
N LYS A 230 -14.69 1.87 -4.77
CA LYS A 230 -16.12 1.66 -5.01
C LYS A 230 -16.60 2.50 -6.20
N THR A 231 -15.99 2.25 -7.36
CA THR A 231 -16.25 2.93 -8.62
C THR A 231 -16.54 1.92 -9.72
N PRO A 232 -17.16 2.34 -10.84
CA PRO A 232 -17.48 1.43 -11.95
C PRO A 232 -16.25 0.76 -12.60
N ASP A 233 -15.11 1.47 -12.68
CA ASP A 233 -13.82 0.88 -13.09
C ASP A 233 -12.74 1.24 -12.05
N PRO A 234 -12.50 0.38 -11.05
CA PRO A 234 -11.50 0.62 -10.03
C PRO A 234 -10.07 0.76 -10.57
N TYR A 235 -9.77 0.28 -11.77
CA TYR A 235 -8.44 0.46 -12.36
C TYR A 235 -8.13 1.91 -12.72
N VAL A 236 -9.14 2.74 -12.98
CA VAL A 236 -8.96 4.19 -13.17
C VAL A 236 -8.46 4.82 -11.89
N ASP A 237 -9.06 4.49 -10.75
CA ASP A 237 -8.65 4.99 -9.43
C ASP A 237 -7.29 4.45 -9.03
N ILE A 238 -7.03 3.16 -9.28
CA ILE A 238 -5.73 2.53 -9.05
C ILE A 238 -4.64 3.27 -9.86
N ALA A 239 -4.87 3.53 -11.14
CA ALA A 239 -3.92 4.24 -11.99
C ALA A 239 -3.67 5.69 -11.53
N LEU A 240 -4.71 6.36 -11.04
CA LEU A 240 -4.62 7.71 -10.51
C LEU A 240 -3.74 7.78 -9.24
N VAL A 241 -3.88 6.82 -8.34
CA VAL A 241 -3.21 6.81 -7.03
C VAL A 241 -1.81 6.20 -7.08
N ALA A 242 -1.59 5.22 -7.96
CA ALA A 242 -0.36 4.42 -8.04
C ALA A 242 0.96 5.23 -8.04
N PRO A 243 1.08 6.39 -8.74
CA PRO A 243 2.34 7.16 -8.77
C PRO A 243 2.80 7.69 -7.41
N THR A 244 1.90 7.85 -6.45
CA THR A 244 2.18 8.38 -5.11
C THR A 244 2.10 7.32 -4.02
N SER A 245 1.80 6.06 -4.39
CA SER A 245 1.61 4.97 -3.44
C SER A 245 2.87 4.67 -2.63
N VAL A 246 2.70 4.43 -1.34
CA VAL A 246 3.78 4.03 -0.42
C VAL A 246 3.77 2.53 -0.13
N ASN A 247 2.65 1.87 -0.35
CA ASN A 247 2.50 0.42 -0.30
C ASN A 247 1.21 0.00 -1.03
N TRP A 248 0.97 -1.29 -1.12
CA TRP A 248 -0.18 -1.89 -1.81
C TRP A 248 -0.84 -2.95 -0.96
N GLN A 249 -2.08 -3.32 -1.32
CA GLN A 249 -2.74 -4.56 -0.97
C GLN A 249 -3.41 -5.12 -2.22
N VAL A 250 -2.81 -6.16 -2.78
CA VAL A 250 -3.30 -6.80 -4.00
C VAL A 250 -4.30 -7.88 -3.64
N LYS A 251 -5.56 -7.64 -3.97
CA LYS A 251 -6.66 -8.57 -3.76
C LYS A 251 -6.87 -9.45 -4.99
N GLN A 252 -7.46 -10.62 -4.80
CA GLN A 252 -7.89 -11.46 -5.92
C GLN A 252 -9.10 -10.89 -6.67
N SER A 253 -9.81 -9.93 -6.08
CA SER A 253 -10.93 -9.21 -6.72
C SER A 253 -10.78 -7.70 -6.55
N PRO A 254 -10.90 -6.89 -7.64
CA PRO A 254 -10.81 -5.44 -7.57
C PRO A 254 -12.06 -4.75 -7.03
N LEU A 255 -13.14 -5.48 -6.78
CA LEU A 255 -14.42 -4.92 -6.31
C LEU A 255 -14.69 -5.21 -4.82
N GLY A 256 -13.70 -5.74 -4.09
CA GLY A 256 -13.81 -6.08 -2.68
C GLY A 256 -14.25 -7.51 -2.43
N GLU A 257 -14.57 -7.80 -1.16
CA GLU A 257 -14.83 -9.15 -0.66
C GLU A 257 -16.07 -9.83 -1.28
N ASP A 258 -17.07 -9.04 -1.65
CA ASP A 258 -18.33 -9.53 -2.20
C ASP A 258 -18.27 -9.74 -3.72
N SER A 259 -17.18 -9.36 -4.37
CA SER A 259 -17.02 -9.51 -5.81
C SER A 259 -16.45 -10.89 -6.18
N GLU A 260 -17.05 -11.50 -7.20
CA GLU A 260 -16.53 -12.71 -7.83
C GLU A 260 -15.70 -12.41 -9.08
N VAL A 261 -15.54 -11.13 -9.43
CA VAL A 261 -14.73 -10.73 -10.59
C VAL A 261 -13.25 -10.84 -10.25
N PRO A 262 -12.49 -11.72 -10.90
CA PRO A 262 -11.05 -11.82 -10.66
C PRO A 262 -10.30 -10.55 -11.02
N THR A 263 -9.23 -10.25 -10.29
CA THR A 263 -8.33 -9.16 -10.64
C THR A 263 -7.64 -9.45 -11.98
N ASP A 264 -7.75 -8.53 -12.94
CA ASP A 264 -6.94 -8.55 -14.18
C ASP A 264 -5.49 -8.18 -13.82
N LEU A 265 -4.71 -9.19 -13.47
CA LEU A 265 -3.32 -9.03 -13.05
C LEU A 265 -2.43 -8.37 -14.14
N PRO A 266 -2.52 -8.73 -15.42
CA PRO A 266 -1.80 -8.02 -16.48
C PRO A 266 -2.14 -6.53 -16.56
N LYS A 267 -3.42 -6.15 -16.44
CA LYS A 267 -3.86 -4.73 -16.42
C LYS A 267 -3.30 -4.02 -15.18
N LEU A 268 -3.41 -4.63 -14.01
CA LEU A 268 -2.89 -4.10 -12.75
C LEU A 268 -1.37 -3.89 -12.82
N LEU A 269 -0.62 -4.87 -13.28
CA LEU A 269 0.84 -4.79 -13.33
C LEU A 269 1.36 -3.76 -14.33
N ARG A 270 0.66 -3.54 -15.43
CA ARG A 270 0.96 -2.41 -16.32
C ARG A 270 0.81 -1.07 -15.59
N ILE A 271 -0.22 -0.92 -14.77
CA ILE A 271 -0.41 0.29 -13.95
C ILE A 271 0.74 0.45 -12.94
N VAL A 272 1.06 -0.62 -12.20
CA VAL A 272 2.18 -0.62 -11.24
C VAL A 272 3.49 -0.19 -11.90
N ARG A 273 3.83 -0.78 -13.05
CA ARG A 273 5.06 -0.45 -13.79
C ARG A 273 5.08 0.99 -14.29
N ASN A 274 3.97 1.45 -14.85
CA ASN A 274 3.84 2.80 -15.37
C ASN A 274 3.92 3.86 -14.25
N SER A 275 3.53 3.50 -13.03
CA SER A 275 3.64 4.38 -11.86
C SER A 275 5.08 4.60 -11.39
N GLY A 276 6.03 3.75 -11.78
CA GLY A 276 7.39 3.75 -11.29
C GLY A 276 7.55 3.15 -9.88
N TYR A 277 6.53 2.50 -9.34
CA TYR A 277 6.60 1.83 -8.04
C TYR A 277 7.59 0.66 -8.06
N THR A 278 8.42 0.56 -7.03
CA THR A 278 9.50 -0.45 -6.93
C THR A 278 9.49 -1.21 -5.60
N GLY A 279 8.45 -1.02 -4.79
CA GLY A 279 8.30 -1.65 -3.47
C GLY A 279 7.75 -3.08 -3.53
N TYR A 280 7.19 -3.49 -2.43
CA TYR A 280 6.50 -4.77 -2.33
C TYR A 280 5.06 -4.67 -2.84
N LEU A 281 4.55 -5.80 -3.35
CA LEU A 281 3.13 -6.02 -3.63
C LEU A 281 2.60 -7.04 -2.62
N PRO A 282 2.13 -6.60 -1.44
CA PRO A 282 1.50 -7.49 -0.48
C PRO A 282 0.22 -8.07 -1.05
N ILE A 283 0.13 -9.39 -1.16
CA ILE A 283 -1.12 -10.05 -1.51
C ILE A 283 -1.98 -10.26 -0.26
N GLU A 284 -3.26 -10.01 -0.40
CA GLU A 284 -4.24 -10.28 0.64
C GLU A 284 -5.43 -11.01 0.02
N THR A 285 -5.52 -12.30 0.30
CA THR A 285 -6.66 -13.11 -0.10
C THR A 285 -7.72 -13.08 1.01
N LEU A 286 -8.99 -13.07 0.61
CA LEU A 286 -10.11 -12.96 1.53
C LEU A 286 -11.04 -14.16 1.40
N SER A 287 -11.69 -14.51 2.49
CA SER A 287 -12.75 -15.53 2.49
C SER A 287 -13.95 -15.02 1.69
N PRO A 288 -14.36 -15.64 0.59
CA PRO A 288 -15.57 -15.28 -0.10
C PRO A 288 -16.79 -15.51 0.80
N ARG A 289 -17.80 -14.64 0.69
CA ARG A 289 -19.00 -14.74 1.51
C ARG A 289 -19.72 -16.06 1.28
N GLY A 290 -19.92 -16.82 2.35
CA GLY A 290 -20.65 -18.10 2.32
C GLY A 290 -19.94 -19.26 1.60
N LYS A 291 -18.65 -19.10 1.23
CA LYS A 291 -17.85 -20.17 0.61
C LYS A 291 -16.75 -20.65 1.55
N PRO A 292 -16.35 -21.92 1.48
CA PRO A 292 -15.17 -22.40 2.18
C PRO A 292 -13.92 -21.63 1.74
N TYR A 293 -13.02 -21.38 2.70
CA TYR A 293 -11.77 -20.69 2.44
C TYR A 293 -10.63 -21.35 3.20
N ASP A 294 -9.65 -21.84 2.47
CA ASP A 294 -8.40 -22.37 3.01
C ASP A 294 -7.24 -21.48 2.54
N PRO A 295 -6.66 -20.65 3.43
CA PRO A 295 -5.54 -19.78 3.04
C PRO A 295 -4.29 -20.56 2.62
N TYR A 296 -4.12 -21.80 3.10
CA TYR A 296 -2.98 -22.63 2.69
C TYR A 296 -3.05 -23.09 1.23
N ALA A 297 -4.25 -23.18 0.66
CA ALA A 297 -4.46 -23.46 -0.76
C ALA A 297 -4.53 -22.19 -1.61
N VAL A 298 -5.32 -21.19 -1.16
CA VAL A 298 -5.65 -19.99 -1.96
C VAL A 298 -4.44 -19.06 -2.09
N VAL A 299 -3.69 -18.83 -1.01
CA VAL A 299 -2.55 -17.90 -1.03
C VAL A 299 -1.43 -18.35 -1.99
N PRO A 300 -0.97 -19.62 -1.97
CA PRO A 300 0.05 -20.06 -2.93
C PRO A 300 -0.44 -20.03 -4.39
N ALA A 301 -1.72 -20.34 -4.64
CA ALA A 301 -2.28 -20.24 -5.99
C ALA A 301 -2.23 -18.80 -6.52
N PHE A 302 -2.72 -17.84 -5.74
CA PHE A 302 -2.70 -16.43 -6.12
C PHE A 302 -1.28 -15.86 -6.23
N LEU A 303 -0.35 -16.29 -5.36
CA LEU A 303 1.06 -15.95 -5.48
C LEU A 303 1.65 -16.39 -6.83
N LYS A 304 1.32 -17.61 -7.26
CA LYS A 304 1.77 -18.13 -8.56
C LYS A 304 1.22 -17.30 -9.71
N GLU A 305 -0.08 -17.03 -9.72
CA GLU A 305 -0.73 -16.20 -10.75
C GLU A 305 -0.09 -14.80 -10.84
N LEU A 306 0.14 -14.14 -9.70
CA LEU A 306 0.76 -12.82 -9.67
C LEU A 306 2.21 -12.87 -10.21
N ARG A 307 2.99 -13.88 -9.86
CA ARG A 307 4.35 -14.04 -10.37
C ARG A 307 4.41 -14.33 -11.86
N ASP A 308 3.53 -15.17 -12.35
CA ASP A 308 3.41 -15.45 -13.79
C ASP A 308 3.07 -14.16 -14.55
N ALA A 309 2.14 -13.36 -14.03
CA ALA A 309 1.81 -12.06 -14.61
C ALA A 309 2.96 -11.03 -14.52
N ILE A 310 3.73 -11.01 -13.42
CA ILE A 310 4.94 -10.18 -13.30
C ILE A 310 5.96 -10.54 -14.38
N ALA A 311 6.18 -11.83 -14.62
CA ALA A 311 7.11 -12.31 -15.65
C ALA A 311 6.65 -11.95 -17.06
N GLN A 312 5.34 -12.04 -17.34
CA GLN A 312 4.75 -11.72 -18.64
C GLN A 312 4.75 -10.21 -18.96
N THR A 313 4.78 -9.35 -17.94
CA THR A 313 4.74 -7.89 -18.09
C THR A 313 6.12 -7.22 -17.92
N ALA A 314 7.20 -7.98 -17.82
CA ALA A 314 8.57 -7.50 -17.55
C ALA A 314 9.20 -6.71 -18.73
#